data_16bfb59f1df9cf6783c764d9b0592d95
#
_entry.id   16bfb59f1df9cf6783c764d9b0592d95
#
_cell.length_a   1.000
_cell.length_b   1.000
_cell.length_c   1.000
_cell.angle_alpha   90.00
_cell.angle_beta   90.00
_cell.angle_gamma   90.00
#
_symmetry.space_group_name_H-M   'P 1'
#
loop_
_entity.id
_entity.type
_entity.pdbx_description
1 polymer ?
#
loop_
_entity_poly.entity_id
_entity_poly.type
_entity_poly.pdbx_seq_one_letter_code
_entity_poly.pdbx_strand_id
1 'polypeptide(L)'
;KLLNEDANVVLIGAGFIGCIILEALAKRCGNLTVVEMEDRMVSRMMDATAGGMLERWCGAKNIRVLTSTRVAGIEAASGAGGDKAVVLDNGEKIEAHLVVLAVGVAPNIGFLEGSGIETDHGVLVDQHLESSAKGVFAAGDVAQGLDFSTGEYSVHAIQPTATEHGRIAALNMLGRQAQYKGSLNMNVLATVGLVSSSFGSWEGVAGGDSGVAVDENGYKYLRLEFDGDHLVGALGIGLTDHVGVIRGLIQNQTALGDWKGKLLENPHRVMEAYVAHSQT
;
A
#
# COMPACT_ATOMS: atom_id res chain seq x y z
N LYS A 1 -9.68 26.93 -8.08
CA LYS A 1 -9.18 28.03 -8.93
C LYS A 1 -7.77 27.80 -9.47
N LEU A 2 -6.93 26.97 -8.81
CA LEU A 2 -5.58 26.65 -9.26
C LEU A 2 -5.51 25.48 -10.26
N LEU A 3 -6.57 24.71 -10.37
CA LEU A 3 -6.64 23.52 -11.23
C LEU A 3 -7.60 23.80 -12.40
N ASN A 4 -7.08 23.73 -13.60
CA ASN A 4 -7.80 23.80 -14.88
C ASN A 4 -7.00 23.00 -15.93
N GLU A 5 -7.49 22.94 -17.16
CA GLU A 5 -6.86 22.16 -18.24
C GLU A 5 -5.45 22.66 -18.62
N ASP A 6 -5.10 23.92 -18.34
CA ASP A 6 -3.78 24.50 -18.61
C ASP A 6 -2.82 24.38 -17.41
N ALA A 7 -3.30 23.87 -16.26
CA ALA A 7 -2.50 23.85 -15.06
C ALA A 7 -1.39 22.79 -15.15
N ASN A 8 -0.16 23.22 -14.89
CA ASN A 8 0.98 22.34 -14.67
C ASN A 8 1.03 21.95 -13.18
N VAL A 9 0.94 20.67 -12.91
CA VAL A 9 0.95 20.12 -11.55
C VAL A 9 2.09 19.13 -11.42
N VAL A 10 2.87 19.27 -10.35
CA VAL A 10 3.90 18.29 -9.99
C VAL A 10 3.48 17.60 -8.69
N LEU A 11 3.34 16.30 -8.76
CA LEU A 11 3.12 15.43 -7.59
C LEU A 11 4.44 14.76 -7.21
N ILE A 12 4.89 14.98 -6.00
CA ILE A 12 6.13 14.40 -5.45
C ILE A 12 5.76 13.23 -4.54
N GLY A 13 6.19 12.04 -4.94
CA GLY A 13 5.88 10.75 -4.31
C GLY A 13 4.75 10.00 -5.04
N ALA A 14 5.06 8.78 -5.48
CA ALA A 14 4.14 7.85 -6.13
C ALA A 14 3.81 6.63 -5.24
N GLY A 15 3.82 6.79 -3.92
CA GLY A 15 3.34 5.82 -2.96
C GLY A 15 1.82 5.73 -2.94
N PHE A 16 1.25 5.00 -1.97
CA PHE A 16 -0.20 4.77 -1.84
C PHE A 16 -1.01 6.08 -1.84
N ILE A 17 -0.65 7.03 -0.97
CA ILE A 17 -1.34 8.34 -0.88
C ILE A 17 -1.14 9.15 -2.16
N GLY A 18 0.08 9.14 -2.72
CA GLY A 18 0.38 9.84 -3.97
C GLY A 18 -0.51 9.37 -5.11
N CYS A 19 -0.70 8.07 -5.26
CA CYS A 19 -1.56 7.50 -6.31
C CYS A 19 -3.06 7.81 -6.11
N ILE A 20 -3.54 7.90 -4.87
CA ILE A 20 -4.92 8.37 -4.59
C ILE A 20 -5.08 9.84 -5.04
N ILE A 21 -4.10 10.68 -4.71
CA ILE A 21 -4.09 12.10 -5.11
C ILE A 21 -3.98 12.21 -6.62
N LEU A 22 -3.12 11.39 -7.25
CA LEU A 22 -2.97 11.31 -8.70
C LEU A 22 -4.30 11.06 -9.42
N GLU A 23 -5.10 10.10 -8.94
CA GLU A 23 -6.46 9.82 -9.45
C GLU A 23 -7.35 11.07 -9.44
N ALA A 24 -7.27 11.86 -8.37
CA ALA A 24 -8.06 13.09 -8.23
C ALA A 24 -7.54 14.23 -9.10
N LEU A 25 -6.22 14.36 -9.27
CA LEU A 25 -5.58 15.39 -10.08
C LEU A 25 -5.77 15.13 -11.57
N ALA A 26 -5.61 13.89 -12.03
CA ALA A 26 -5.74 13.51 -13.43
C ALA A 26 -7.08 13.91 -14.08
N LYS A 27 -8.12 14.10 -13.26
CA LYS A 27 -9.45 14.57 -13.71
C LYS A 27 -9.58 16.09 -13.78
N ARG A 28 -8.56 16.84 -13.35
CA ARG A 28 -8.70 18.29 -13.09
C ARG A 28 -7.60 19.16 -13.68
N CYS A 29 -6.52 18.59 -14.15
CA CYS A 29 -5.40 19.31 -14.76
C CYS A 29 -4.93 18.61 -16.03
N GLY A 30 -4.48 19.41 -17.01
CA GLY A 30 -4.04 18.88 -18.30
C GLY A 30 -2.61 18.39 -18.29
N ASN A 31 -1.74 18.96 -17.46
CA ASN A 31 -0.33 18.64 -17.41
C ASN A 31 0.05 18.15 -16.01
N LEU A 32 0.26 16.85 -15.88
CA LEU A 32 0.57 16.21 -14.60
C LEU A 32 1.89 15.45 -14.70
N THR A 33 2.84 15.83 -13.84
CA THR A 33 4.12 15.14 -13.69
C THR A 33 4.20 14.55 -12.29
N VAL A 34 4.57 13.28 -12.20
CA VAL A 34 4.83 12.55 -10.96
C VAL A 34 6.34 12.34 -10.83
N VAL A 35 6.90 12.66 -9.67
CA VAL A 35 8.32 12.42 -9.36
C VAL A 35 8.41 11.45 -8.20
N GLU A 36 9.09 10.32 -8.42
CA GLU A 36 9.26 9.25 -7.45
C GLU A 36 10.75 8.92 -7.29
N MET A 37 11.21 8.88 -6.06
CA MET A 37 12.63 8.60 -5.76
C MET A 37 12.99 7.13 -5.89
N GLU A 38 12.03 6.24 -5.68
CA GLU A 38 12.22 4.81 -5.86
C GLU A 38 12.21 4.43 -7.34
N ASP A 39 12.63 3.21 -7.62
CA ASP A 39 12.77 2.68 -9.00
C ASP A 39 11.42 2.42 -9.70
N ARG A 40 10.31 2.52 -8.99
CA ARG A 40 8.95 2.26 -9.49
C ARG A 40 7.87 2.92 -8.65
N MET A 41 6.69 3.06 -9.22
CA MET A 41 5.50 3.47 -8.48
C MET A 41 5.12 2.41 -7.43
N VAL A 42 4.60 2.87 -6.29
CA VAL A 42 4.11 2.06 -5.15
C VAL A 42 5.06 0.94 -4.73
N SER A 43 6.35 1.22 -4.69
CA SER A 43 7.46 0.26 -4.44
C SER A 43 7.28 -0.56 -3.16
N ARG A 44 6.59 -0.03 -2.14
CA ARG A 44 6.32 -0.70 -0.86
C ARG A 44 5.18 -1.72 -0.92
N MET A 45 4.48 -1.84 -2.04
CA MET A 45 3.33 -2.74 -2.18
C MET A 45 3.28 -3.48 -3.52
N MET A 46 4.24 -3.22 -4.41
CA MET A 46 4.27 -3.80 -5.75
C MET A 46 5.70 -4.17 -6.15
N ASP A 47 5.83 -5.30 -6.85
CA ASP A 47 7.07 -5.68 -7.49
C ASP A 47 7.36 -4.85 -8.76
N ALA A 48 8.50 -5.10 -9.38
CA ALA A 48 8.94 -4.35 -10.57
C ALA A 48 7.96 -4.52 -11.76
N THR A 49 7.37 -5.70 -11.93
CA THR A 49 6.40 -5.97 -13.00
C THR A 49 5.14 -5.13 -12.82
N ALA A 50 4.55 -5.17 -11.64
CA ALA A 50 3.34 -4.43 -11.30
C ALA A 50 3.58 -2.91 -11.33
N GLY A 51 4.68 -2.43 -10.73
CA GLY A 51 5.06 -1.01 -10.74
C GLY A 51 5.27 -0.47 -12.16
N GLY A 52 5.97 -1.24 -13.01
CA GLY A 52 6.17 -0.89 -14.41
C GLY A 52 4.87 -0.87 -15.23
N MET A 53 3.90 -1.75 -14.91
CA MET A 53 2.57 -1.69 -15.53
C MET A 53 1.84 -0.39 -15.17
N LEU A 54 1.88 0.03 -13.89
CA LEU A 54 1.28 1.28 -13.43
C LEU A 54 1.91 2.50 -14.11
N GLU A 55 3.23 2.50 -14.26
CA GLU A 55 3.95 3.58 -14.95
C GLU A 55 3.53 3.69 -16.43
N ARG A 56 3.52 2.55 -17.16
CA ARG A 56 3.05 2.52 -18.54
C ARG A 56 1.58 2.94 -18.68
N TRP A 57 0.73 2.53 -17.72
CA TRP A 57 -0.67 2.96 -17.67
C TRP A 57 -0.81 4.47 -17.51
N CYS A 58 -0.05 5.08 -16.61
CA CYS A 58 -0.02 6.53 -16.42
C CYS A 58 0.45 7.24 -17.69
N GLY A 59 1.50 6.74 -18.33
CA GLY A 59 1.99 7.25 -19.62
C GLY A 59 0.93 7.22 -20.73
N ALA A 60 0.16 6.12 -20.82
CA ALA A 60 -0.96 5.99 -21.76
C ALA A 60 -2.13 6.96 -21.46
N LYS A 61 -2.15 7.58 -20.27
CA LYS A 61 -3.08 8.65 -19.86
C LYS A 61 -2.47 10.04 -19.90
N ASN A 62 -1.34 10.21 -20.60
CA ASN A 62 -0.61 11.48 -20.72
C ASN A 62 -0.10 12.02 -19.36
N ILE A 63 0.19 11.16 -18.42
CA ILE A 63 0.81 11.52 -17.15
C ILE A 63 2.30 11.19 -17.25
N ARG A 64 3.15 12.18 -17.08
CA ARG A 64 4.60 12.00 -17.04
C ARG A 64 5.00 11.43 -15.68
N VAL A 65 5.61 10.26 -15.65
CA VAL A 65 6.15 9.65 -14.43
C VAL A 65 7.67 9.61 -14.52
N LEU A 66 8.34 10.09 -13.48
CA LEU A 66 9.79 10.09 -13.33
C LEU A 66 10.13 9.27 -12.10
N THR A 67 10.47 8.01 -12.29
CA THR A 67 10.99 7.11 -11.25
C THR A 67 12.51 7.28 -11.10
N SER A 68 13.11 6.74 -10.05
CA SER A 68 14.54 6.89 -9.73
C SER A 68 15.01 8.36 -9.76
N THR A 69 14.14 9.29 -9.38
CA THR A 69 14.36 10.73 -9.50
C THR A 69 14.05 11.43 -8.18
N ARG A 70 15.00 12.18 -7.66
CA ARG A 70 14.85 12.91 -6.39
C ARG A 70 14.58 14.37 -6.65
N VAL A 71 13.72 14.98 -5.83
CA VAL A 71 13.54 16.41 -5.78
C VAL A 71 14.61 17.00 -4.86
N ALA A 72 15.45 17.87 -5.41
CA ALA A 72 16.48 18.59 -4.65
C ALA A 72 15.92 19.83 -3.95
N GLY A 73 14.89 20.46 -4.53
CA GLY A 73 14.26 21.64 -3.93
C GLY A 73 13.08 22.17 -4.73
N ILE A 74 12.43 23.18 -4.18
CA ILE A 74 11.37 23.94 -4.84
C ILE A 74 11.76 25.42 -4.76
N GLU A 75 11.81 26.09 -5.92
CA GLU A 75 12.19 27.49 -6.05
C GLU A 75 11.02 28.30 -6.59
N ALA A 76 11.09 29.62 -6.42
CA ALA A 76 10.20 30.53 -7.14
C ALA A 76 10.58 30.57 -8.63
N ALA A 77 9.59 30.61 -9.50
CA ALA A 77 9.75 30.75 -10.94
C ALA A 77 8.88 31.91 -11.45
N SER A 78 9.18 32.37 -12.66
CA SER A 78 8.43 33.45 -13.34
C SER A 78 8.09 33.09 -14.78
N GLY A 79 8.14 31.80 -15.11
CA GLY A 79 7.84 31.27 -16.44
C GLY A 79 6.34 31.13 -16.70
N ALA A 80 5.99 30.88 -17.96
CA ALA A 80 4.60 30.61 -18.35
C ALA A 80 4.04 29.30 -17.77
N GLY A 81 4.91 28.38 -17.34
CA GLY A 81 4.55 27.10 -16.79
C GLY A 81 4.11 27.13 -15.32
N GLY A 82 4.27 28.26 -14.62
CA GLY A 82 3.87 28.44 -13.23
C GLY A 82 4.79 29.34 -12.44
N ASP A 83 4.43 29.60 -11.17
CA ASP A 83 5.17 30.45 -10.24
C ASP A 83 6.18 29.67 -9.38
N LYS A 84 6.29 28.35 -9.59
CA LYS A 84 7.20 27.43 -8.89
C LYS A 84 8.03 26.63 -9.88
N ALA A 85 9.24 26.28 -9.50
CA ALA A 85 10.08 25.31 -10.20
C ALA A 85 10.50 24.19 -9.25
N VAL A 86 10.15 22.97 -9.56
CA VAL A 86 10.65 21.78 -8.89
C VAL A 86 12.01 21.44 -9.49
N VAL A 87 13.05 21.49 -8.69
CA VAL A 87 14.43 21.19 -9.09
C VAL A 87 14.72 19.74 -8.79
N LEU A 88 15.10 18.97 -9.80
CA LEU A 88 15.48 17.58 -9.69
C LEU A 88 16.98 17.42 -9.38
N ASP A 89 17.37 16.27 -8.88
CA ASP A 89 18.77 15.94 -8.53
C ASP A 89 19.72 15.91 -9.75
N ASN A 90 19.19 15.71 -10.96
CA ASN A 90 19.91 15.80 -12.24
C ASN A 90 20.06 17.24 -12.76
N GLY A 91 19.51 18.24 -12.05
CA GLY A 91 19.53 19.66 -12.44
C GLY A 91 18.38 20.10 -13.32
N GLU A 92 17.51 19.19 -13.78
CA GLU A 92 16.29 19.55 -14.51
C GLU A 92 15.34 20.37 -13.61
N LYS A 93 14.67 21.37 -14.20
CA LYS A 93 13.64 22.16 -13.51
C LYS A 93 12.30 21.98 -14.20
N ILE A 94 11.27 21.68 -13.42
CA ILE A 94 9.89 21.52 -13.89
C ILE A 94 9.05 22.65 -13.32
N GLU A 95 8.59 23.57 -14.20
CA GLU A 95 7.70 24.64 -13.79
C GLU A 95 6.31 24.13 -13.44
N ALA A 96 5.73 24.65 -12.37
CA ALA A 96 4.45 24.20 -11.85
C ALA A 96 3.62 25.36 -11.27
N HIS A 97 2.32 25.33 -11.52
CA HIS A 97 1.32 26.15 -10.82
C HIS A 97 1.00 25.58 -9.43
N LEU A 98 1.07 24.25 -9.29
CA LEU A 98 0.83 23.56 -8.04
C LEU A 98 1.85 22.43 -7.84
N VAL A 99 2.43 22.37 -6.65
CA VAL A 99 3.26 21.25 -6.21
C VAL A 99 2.55 20.57 -5.03
N VAL A 100 2.39 19.25 -5.14
CA VAL A 100 1.77 18.42 -4.10
C VAL A 100 2.81 17.45 -3.57
N LEU A 101 3.01 17.42 -2.26
CA LEU A 101 3.93 16.50 -1.59
C LEU A 101 3.14 15.34 -0.97
N ALA A 102 3.50 14.12 -1.40
CA ALA A 102 2.95 12.86 -0.89
C ALA A 102 4.08 11.88 -0.55
N VAL A 103 5.07 12.36 0.19
CA VAL A 103 6.36 11.69 0.46
C VAL A 103 6.30 10.73 1.67
N GLY A 104 5.12 10.43 2.16
CA GLY A 104 4.87 9.52 3.27
C GLY A 104 4.44 10.23 4.55
N VAL A 105 4.09 9.42 5.53
CA VAL A 105 3.64 9.84 6.86
C VAL A 105 4.37 9.04 7.92
N ALA A 106 4.46 9.60 9.13
CA ALA A 106 4.96 8.92 10.31
C ALA A 106 3.98 9.14 11.47
N PRO A 107 3.85 8.17 12.39
CA PRO A 107 3.08 8.36 13.61
C PRO A 107 3.55 9.58 14.41
N ASN A 108 2.62 10.41 14.84
CA ASN A 108 2.96 11.53 15.70
C ASN A 108 2.96 11.07 17.16
N ILE A 109 4.12 10.64 17.65
CA ILE A 109 4.33 10.13 19.01
C ILE A 109 5.11 11.11 19.92
N GLY A 110 5.53 12.28 19.42
CA GLY A 110 6.34 13.24 20.16
C GLY A 110 5.67 13.75 21.44
N PHE A 111 4.33 13.75 21.52
CA PHE A 111 3.61 14.16 22.74
C PHE A 111 3.76 13.18 23.91
N LEU A 112 4.31 11.98 23.67
CA LEU A 112 4.56 10.96 24.70
C LEU A 112 5.96 11.05 25.32
N GLU A 113 6.79 11.98 24.85
CA GLU A 113 8.13 12.17 25.38
C GLU A 113 8.09 12.44 26.89
N GLY A 114 8.88 11.68 27.66
CA GLY A 114 8.91 11.76 29.12
C GLY A 114 7.74 11.08 29.85
N SER A 115 6.78 10.48 29.16
CA SER A 115 5.64 9.77 29.76
C SER A 115 6.00 8.40 30.35
N GLY A 116 7.11 7.79 29.90
CA GLY A 116 7.50 6.41 30.22
C GLY A 116 6.75 5.35 29.41
N ILE A 117 5.91 5.72 28.44
CA ILE A 117 5.28 4.80 27.51
C ILE A 117 6.30 4.37 26.46
N GLU A 118 6.41 3.07 26.21
CA GLU A 118 7.33 2.51 25.22
C GLU A 118 6.85 2.83 23.80
N THR A 119 7.77 3.38 23.02
CA THR A 119 7.55 3.74 21.61
C THR A 119 8.77 3.36 20.77
N ASP A 120 8.53 3.05 19.50
CA ASP A 120 9.55 2.89 18.48
C ASP A 120 9.11 3.67 17.24
N HIS A 121 8.62 3.06 16.19
CA HIS A 121 7.98 3.74 15.06
C HIS A 121 6.57 4.24 15.40
N GLY A 122 5.91 3.63 16.38
CA GLY A 122 4.62 3.97 16.94
C GLY A 122 4.58 3.68 18.44
N VAL A 123 3.41 3.73 19.05
CA VAL A 123 3.19 3.27 20.41
C VAL A 123 3.17 1.74 20.41
N LEU A 124 4.11 1.10 21.10
CA LEU A 124 4.12 -0.35 21.24
C LEU A 124 2.91 -0.81 22.04
N VAL A 125 2.15 -1.74 21.48
CA VAL A 125 0.94 -2.29 22.11
C VAL A 125 0.96 -3.81 22.09
N ASP A 126 0.39 -4.42 23.13
CA ASP A 126 0.19 -5.85 23.22
C ASP A 126 -1.01 -6.34 22.37
N GLN A 127 -1.34 -7.62 22.49
CA GLN A 127 -2.51 -8.22 21.82
C GLN A 127 -3.86 -7.67 22.29
N HIS A 128 -3.90 -6.90 23.36
CA HIS A 128 -5.10 -6.23 23.86
C HIS A 128 -5.13 -4.75 23.47
N LEU A 129 -4.14 -4.28 22.70
CA LEU A 129 -3.89 -2.89 22.32
C LEU A 129 -3.61 -1.98 23.53
N GLU A 130 -3.15 -2.57 24.65
CA GLU A 130 -2.67 -1.85 25.81
C GLU A 130 -1.18 -1.53 25.62
N SER A 131 -0.79 -0.31 25.98
CA SER A 131 0.61 0.12 25.94
C SER A 131 1.38 -0.42 27.16
N SER A 132 2.67 -0.10 27.25
CA SER A 132 3.48 -0.41 28.46
C SER A 132 2.95 0.24 29.73
N ALA A 133 2.11 1.27 29.64
CA ALA A 133 1.44 1.91 30.77
C ALA A 133 0.03 1.33 30.95
N LYS A 134 -0.20 0.68 32.09
CA LYS A 134 -1.48 0.03 32.40
C LYS A 134 -2.66 1.00 32.31
N GLY A 135 -3.72 0.58 31.61
CA GLY A 135 -4.94 1.38 31.40
C GLY A 135 -4.82 2.39 30.25
N VAL A 136 -3.67 2.44 29.57
CA VAL A 136 -3.44 3.30 28.40
C VAL A 136 -3.42 2.46 27.14
N PHE A 137 -4.31 2.75 26.20
CA PHE A 137 -4.47 2.03 24.94
C PHE A 137 -4.10 2.91 23.76
N ALA A 138 -3.56 2.28 22.69
CA ALA A 138 -3.32 2.96 21.44
C ALA A 138 -3.95 2.18 20.27
N ALA A 139 -4.48 2.91 19.28
CA ALA A 139 -5.22 2.34 18.17
C ALA A 139 -5.01 3.14 16.89
N GLY A 140 -5.05 2.47 15.74
CA GLY A 140 -4.89 3.08 14.42
C GLY A 140 -3.44 3.41 14.09
N ASP A 141 -3.22 4.44 13.28
CA ASP A 141 -1.93 4.80 12.69
C ASP A 141 -0.83 5.11 13.70
N VAL A 142 -1.19 5.41 14.95
CA VAL A 142 -0.24 5.68 16.04
C VAL A 142 0.25 4.41 16.71
N ALA A 143 -0.48 3.30 16.60
CA ALA A 143 -0.17 2.04 17.27
C ALA A 143 0.78 1.18 16.44
N GLN A 144 1.80 0.64 17.09
CA GLN A 144 2.70 -0.38 16.55
C GLN A 144 2.34 -1.71 17.21
N GLY A 145 1.59 -2.52 16.46
CA GLY A 145 1.06 -3.80 16.93
C GLY A 145 1.58 -4.96 16.08
N LEU A 146 1.07 -6.16 16.39
CA LEU A 146 1.44 -7.39 15.70
C LEU A 146 1.07 -7.34 14.21
N ASP A 147 2.01 -7.68 13.34
CA ASP A 147 1.75 -8.00 11.93
C ASP A 147 1.39 -9.47 11.80
N PHE A 148 0.23 -9.73 11.20
CA PHE A 148 -0.30 -11.10 11.02
C PHE A 148 0.61 -11.99 10.16
N SER A 149 1.26 -11.39 9.14
CA SER A 149 2.03 -12.13 8.14
C SER A 149 3.44 -12.48 8.59
N THR A 150 4.06 -11.57 9.37
CA THR A 150 5.46 -11.70 9.78
C THR A 150 5.64 -12.13 11.23
N GLY A 151 4.63 -11.90 12.08
CA GLY A 151 4.74 -12.05 13.52
C GLY A 151 5.55 -10.94 14.21
N GLU A 152 6.03 -9.96 13.47
CA GLU A 152 6.78 -8.81 13.98
C GLU A 152 5.85 -7.67 14.38
N TYR A 153 6.39 -6.66 15.10
CA TYR A 153 5.65 -5.47 15.45
C TYR A 153 5.82 -4.37 14.41
N SER A 154 4.71 -3.90 13.85
CA SER A 154 4.71 -2.95 12.75
C SER A 154 3.57 -1.93 12.85
N VAL A 155 3.72 -0.79 12.20
CA VAL A 155 2.65 0.21 12.03
C VAL A 155 1.93 -0.05 10.72
N HIS A 156 0.66 -0.39 10.79
CA HIS A 156 -0.21 -0.56 9.64
C HIS A 156 -1.18 0.62 9.53
N ALA A 157 -0.75 1.71 8.90
CA ALA A 157 -1.53 2.93 8.71
C ALA A 157 -2.58 2.76 7.61
N ILE A 158 -3.56 1.87 7.85
CA ILE A 158 -4.68 1.57 6.95
C ILE A 158 -6.01 1.55 7.70
N GLN A 159 -7.07 1.97 7.03
CA GLN A 159 -8.40 2.09 7.63
C GLN A 159 -8.93 0.79 8.26
N PRO A 160 -8.80 -0.40 7.66
CA PRO A 160 -9.26 -1.65 8.28
C PRO A 160 -8.58 -1.91 9.62
N THR A 161 -7.27 -1.72 9.72
CA THR A 161 -6.50 -1.86 10.96
C THR A 161 -6.97 -0.86 12.01
N ALA A 162 -7.11 0.42 11.66
CA ALA A 162 -7.56 1.45 12.59
C ALA A 162 -8.96 1.15 13.15
N THR A 163 -9.86 0.62 12.31
CA THR A 163 -11.21 0.22 12.73
C THR A 163 -11.19 -0.96 13.71
N GLU A 164 -10.39 -1.98 13.42
CA GLU A 164 -10.27 -3.16 14.28
C GLU A 164 -9.57 -2.81 15.60
N HIS A 165 -8.47 -2.05 15.55
CA HIS A 165 -7.79 -1.53 16.73
C HIS A 165 -8.74 -0.75 17.64
N GLY A 166 -9.50 0.20 17.08
CA GLY A 166 -10.46 0.99 17.85
C GLY A 166 -11.52 0.12 18.55
N ARG A 167 -12.03 -0.91 17.84
CA ARG A 167 -13.00 -1.84 18.40
C ARG A 167 -12.41 -2.68 19.55
N ILE A 168 -11.22 -3.24 19.36
CA ILE A 168 -10.57 -4.10 20.37
C ILE A 168 -10.14 -3.28 21.58
N ALA A 169 -9.53 -2.11 21.37
CA ALA A 169 -9.15 -1.21 22.45
C ALA A 169 -10.37 -0.80 23.30
N ALA A 170 -11.47 -0.41 22.66
CA ALA A 170 -12.69 -0.03 23.37
C ALA A 170 -13.28 -1.18 24.20
N LEU A 171 -13.25 -2.41 23.68
CA LEU A 171 -13.70 -3.58 24.43
C LEU A 171 -12.82 -3.83 25.67
N ASN A 172 -11.51 -3.69 25.53
CA ASN A 172 -10.56 -3.89 26.62
C ASN A 172 -10.61 -2.78 27.68
N MET A 173 -10.86 -1.53 27.28
CA MET A 173 -11.17 -0.43 28.19
C MET A 173 -12.42 -0.72 29.05
N LEU A 174 -13.35 -1.53 28.56
CA LEU A 174 -14.54 -1.98 29.29
C LEU A 174 -14.29 -3.28 30.10
N GLY A 175 -13.03 -3.71 30.23
CA GLY A 175 -12.65 -4.94 30.95
C GLY A 175 -12.92 -6.24 30.22
N ARG A 176 -13.24 -6.20 28.90
CA ARG A 176 -13.37 -7.39 28.06
C ARG A 176 -11.99 -7.87 27.64
N GLN A 177 -11.81 -9.20 27.57
CA GLN A 177 -10.54 -9.81 27.14
C GLN A 177 -10.53 -10.04 25.63
N ALA A 178 -10.72 -8.97 24.83
CA ALA A 178 -10.68 -9.04 23.39
C ALA A 178 -9.22 -9.11 22.90
N GLN A 179 -8.93 -10.04 21.99
CA GLN A 179 -7.58 -10.23 21.45
C GLN A 179 -7.49 -9.74 20.00
N TYR A 180 -6.43 -9.02 19.73
CA TYR A 180 -5.98 -8.65 18.41
C TYR A 180 -5.05 -9.73 17.85
N LYS A 181 -5.38 -10.25 16.67
CA LYS A 181 -4.65 -11.35 16.04
C LYS A 181 -3.55 -10.90 15.07
N GLY A 182 -3.31 -9.62 15.00
CA GLY A 182 -2.40 -9.01 14.06
C GLY A 182 -3.10 -8.40 12.84
N SER A 183 -2.53 -7.33 12.30
CA SER A 183 -2.98 -6.74 11.02
C SER A 183 -2.43 -7.53 9.85
N LEU A 184 -3.29 -7.87 8.90
CA LEU A 184 -2.84 -8.29 7.59
C LEU A 184 -2.41 -7.04 6.80
N ASN A 185 -1.15 -7.00 6.38
CA ASN A 185 -0.71 -5.98 5.42
C ASN A 185 -1.54 -6.13 4.14
N MET A 186 -2.34 -5.12 3.83
CA MET A 186 -3.21 -5.15 2.65
C MET A 186 -3.40 -3.76 2.07
N ASN A 187 -3.33 -3.69 0.77
CA ASN A 187 -3.57 -2.46 0.02
C ASN A 187 -4.45 -2.77 -1.19
N VAL A 188 -5.42 -1.92 -1.44
CA VAL A 188 -6.21 -1.91 -2.68
C VAL A 188 -6.28 -0.47 -3.14
N LEU A 189 -5.83 -0.21 -4.35
CA LEU A 189 -5.60 1.12 -4.87
C LEU A 189 -6.07 1.22 -6.31
N ALA A 190 -6.79 2.29 -6.65
CA ALA A 190 -7.05 2.66 -8.03
C ALA A 190 -6.10 3.79 -8.44
N THR A 191 -5.36 3.59 -9.52
CA THR A 191 -4.45 4.59 -10.11
C THR A 191 -4.95 4.92 -11.50
N VAL A 192 -5.63 6.05 -11.65
CA VAL A 192 -6.24 6.52 -12.90
C VAL A 192 -7.11 5.41 -13.54
N GLY A 193 -7.89 4.73 -12.68
CA GLY A 193 -8.81 3.66 -13.06
C GLY A 193 -8.21 2.25 -13.12
N LEU A 194 -6.89 2.08 -13.08
CA LEU A 194 -6.28 0.76 -12.98
C LEU A 194 -6.19 0.34 -11.51
N VAL A 195 -6.87 -0.74 -11.15
CA VAL A 195 -6.85 -1.26 -9.77
C VAL A 195 -5.64 -2.15 -9.56
N SER A 196 -4.96 -1.93 -8.45
CA SER A 196 -3.88 -2.74 -7.93
C SER A 196 -4.18 -3.21 -6.51
N SER A 197 -3.67 -4.37 -6.13
CA SER A 197 -3.83 -4.92 -4.78
C SER A 197 -2.60 -5.69 -4.33
N SER A 198 -2.33 -5.64 -3.02
CA SER A 198 -1.32 -6.48 -2.37
C SER A 198 -1.82 -6.99 -1.03
N PHE A 199 -1.42 -8.20 -0.66
CA PHE A 199 -1.83 -8.86 0.58
C PHE A 199 -0.67 -9.64 1.19
N GLY A 200 -0.54 -9.57 2.50
CA GLY A 200 0.37 -10.39 3.29
C GLY A 200 1.84 -10.27 2.84
N SER A 201 2.52 -11.38 2.84
CA SER A 201 3.91 -11.53 2.41
C SER A 201 4.03 -11.58 0.87
N TRP A 202 3.57 -10.55 0.20
CA TRP A 202 3.51 -10.47 -1.27
C TRP A 202 4.88 -10.51 -1.96
N GLU A 203 5.95 -10.23 -1.25
CA GLU A 203 7.33 -10.40 -1.74
C GLU A 203 7.77 -11.87 -1.73
N GLY A 204 6.97 -12.74 -1.11
CA GLY A 204 7.28 -14.13 -0.88
C GLY A 204 7.99 -14.36 0.45
N VAL A 205 8.27 -15.63 0.73
CA VAL A 205 9.00 -16.09 1.92
C VAL A 205 10.17 -16.98 1.53
N ALA A 206 11.18 -17.05 2.37
CA ALA A 206 12.35 -17.90 2.10
C ALA A 206 11.94 -19.37 1.97
N GLY A 207 12.26 -20.00 0.83
CA GLY A 207 11.88 -21.38 0.53
C GLY A 207 10.43 -21.57 0.11
N GLY A 208 9.68 -20.48 -0.07
CA GLY A 208 8.31 -20.50 -0.58
C GLY A 208 8.23 -20.70 -2.09
N ASP A 209 7.01 -20.91 -2.59
CA ASP A 209 6.71 -21.06 -4.01
C ASP A 209 5.86 -19.89 -4.52
N SER A 210 5.93 -19.62 -5.82
CA SER A 210 5.24 -18.49 -6.46
C SER A 210 4.50 -18.94 -7.72
N GLY A 211 3.20 -18.66 -7.78
CA GLY A 211 2.39 -18.85 -8.99
C GLY A 211 2.13 -17.50 -9.66
N VAL A 212 2.43 -17.37 -10.95
CA VAL A 212 2.37 -16.09 -11.67
C VAL A 212 1.56 -16.23 -12.97
N ALA A 213 0.64 -15.28 -13.17
CA ALA A 213 -0.05 -15.06 -14.43
C ALA A 213 0.09 -13.60 -14.84
N VAL A 214 0.53 -13.35 -16.07
CA VAL A 214 0.79 -12.00 -16.57
C VAL A 214 0.27 -11.82 -18.01
N ASP A 215 -0.44 -10.71 -18.21
CA ASP A 215 -0.80 -10.16 -19.52
C ASP A 215 -0.45 -8.68 -19.50
N GLU A 216 0.76 -8.35 -19.94
CA GLU A 216 1.25 -6.97 -19.93
C GLU A 216 0.44 -6.03 -20.82
N ASN A 217 -0.06 -6.52 -21.96
CA ASN A 217 -0.85 -5.71 -22.90
C ASN A 217 -2.25 -5.43 -22.37
N GLY A 218 -2.84 -6.39 -21.66
CA GLY A 218 -4.13 -6.24 -21.01
C GLY A 218 -4.07 -5.62 -19.63
N TYR A 219 -2.88 -5.23 -19.14
CA TYR A 219 -2.66 -4.73 -17.78
C TYR A 219 -3.26 -5.65 -16.71
N LYS A 220 -3.00 -6.97 -16.85
CA LYS A 220 -3.43 -7.98 -15.89
C LYS A 220 -2.23 -8.72 -15.33
N TYR A 221 -2.14 -8.75 -14.03
CA TYR A 221 -1.09 -9.46 -13.31
C TYR A 221 -1.68 -10.07 -12.04
N LEU A 222 -1.37 -11.33 -11.79
CA LEU A 222 -1.68 -12.01 -10.55
C LEU A 222 -0.47 -12.84 -10.14
N ARG A 223 0.01 -12.59 -8.94
CA ARG A 223 1.06 -13.35 -8.29
C ARG A 223 0.56 -13.83 -6.94
N LEU A 224 0.72 -15.11 -6.67
CA LEU A 224 0.34 -15.78 -5.44
C LEU A 224 1.60 -16.36 -4.80
N GLU A 225 1.80 -16.09 -3.51
CA GLU A 225 2.96 -16.54 -2.74
C GLU A 225 2.54 -17.58 -1.71
N PHE A 226 3.31 -18.66 -1.62
CA PHE A 226 3.01 -19.81 -0.77
C PHE A 226 4.15 -20.09 0.20
N ASP A 227 3.78 -20.40 1.46
CA ASP A 227 4.64 -21.04 2.45
C ASP A 227 4.09 -22.43 2.75
N GLY A 228 4.88 -23.47 2.42
CA GLY A 228 4.38 -24.83 2.47
C GLY A 228 3.09 -24.95 1.67
N ASP A 229 1.98 -25.25 2.34
CA ASP A 229 0.67 -25.51 1.74
C ASP A 229 -0.31 -24.32 1.88
N HIS A 230 0.17 -23.19 2.38
CA HIS A 230 -0.65 -22.02 2.68
C HIS A 230 -0.35 -20.88 1.72
N LEU A 231 -1.41 -20.17 1.29
CA LEU A 231 -1.28 -18.89 0.62
C LEU A 231 -0.92 -17.84 1.67
N VAL A 232 0.24 -17.18 1.51
CA VAL A 232 0.74 -16.18 2.48
C VAL A 232 0.82 -14.78 1.92
N GLY A 233 0.80 -14.63 0.61
CA GLY A 233 0.86 -13.33 -0.04
C GLY A 233 0.26 -13.33 -1.43
N ALA A 234 -0.09 -12.15 -1.93
CA ALA A 234 -0.57 -11.96 -3.29
C ALA A 234 -0.36 -10.54 -3.79
N LEU A 235 -0.12 -10.42 -5.11
CA LEU A 235 -0.16 -9.17 -5.88
C LEU A 235 -1.17 -9.30 -7.01
N GLY A 236 -1.90 -8.20 -7.27
CA GLY A 236 -2.82 -8.13 -8.41
C GLY A 236 -2.82 -6.77 -9.09
N ILE A 237 -2.83 -6.76 -10.43
CA ILE A 237 -3.10 -5.59 -11.28
C ILE A 237 -4.25 -5.91 -12.22
N GLY A 238 -5.22 -5.01 -12.34
CA GLY A 238 -6.35 -5.13 -13.24
C GLY A 238 -7.29 -6.30 -12.96
N LEU A 239 -7.16 -6.93 -11.79
CA LEU A 239 -7.93 -8.09 -11.35
C LEU A 239 -8.58 -7.78 -10.00
N THR A 240 -9.91 -7.68 -9.99
CA THR A 240 -10.68 -7.33 -8.79
C THR A 240 -11.61 -8.44 -8.32
N ASP A 241 -11.84 -9.45 -9.15
CA ASP A 241 -12.93 -10.41 -8.97
C ASP A 241 -12.79 -11.27 -7.72
N HIS A 242 -11.57 -11.55 -7.26
CA HIS A 242 -11.33 -12.51 -6.17
C HIS A 242 -10.50 -11.94 -5.01
N VAL A 243 -10.41 -10.63 -4.89
CA VAL A 243 -9.63 -9.93 -3.84
C VAL A 243 -10.06 -10.40 -2.43
N GLY A 244 -11.37 -10.51 -2.18
CA GLY A 244 -11.89 -10.99 -0.90
C GLY A 244 -11.57 -12.46 -0.63
N VAL A 245 -11.56 -13.30 -1.67
CA VAL A 245 -11.21 -14.73 -1.58
C VAL A 245 -9.73 -14.90 -1.21
N ILE A 246 -8.84 -14.20 -1.90
CA ILE A 246 -7.40 -14.19 -1.63
C ILE A 246 -7.15 -13.79 -0.17
N ARG A 247 -7.73 -12.67 0.26
CA ARG A 247 -7.65 -12.23 1.65
C ARG A 247 -8.14 -13.31 2.63
N GLY A 248 -9.27 -13.94 2.33
CA GLY A 248 -9.86 -14.98 3.18
C GLY A 248 -8.95 -16.21 3.31
N LEU A 249 -8.37 -16.70 2.22
CA LEU A 249 -7.43 -17.82 2.23
C LEU A 249 -6.20 -17.52 3.10
N ILE A 250 -5.64 -16.30 2.98
CA ILE A 250 -4.48 -15.86 3.78
C ILE A 250 -4.86 -15.76 5.26
N GLN A 251 -5.92 -15.02 5.60
CA GLN A 251 -6.31 -14.78 7.00
C GLN A 251 -6.76 -16.04 7.75
N ASN A 252 -7.39 -16.97 7.04
CA ASN A 252 -7.82 -18.23 7.62
C ASN A 252 -6.70 -19.29 7.63
N GLN A 253 -5.53 -18.99 7.07
CA GLN A 253 -4.43 -19.94 6.93
C GLN A 253 -4.92 -21.29 6.38
N THR A 254 -5.67 -21.23 5.28
CA THR A 254 -6.29 -22.43 4.69
C THR A 254 -5.22 -23.32 4.07
N ALA A 255 -5.12 -24.57 4.54
CA ALA A 255 -4.26 -25.58 3.92
C ALA A 255 -4.85 -26.01 2.57
N LEU A 256 -4.12 -25.79 1.48
CA LEU A 256 -4.63 -25.92 0.12
C LEU A 256 -4.50 -27.33 -0.48
N GLY A 257 -3.64 -28.18 0.09
CA GLY A 257 -3.40 -29.53 -0.41
C GLY A 257 -3.08 -29.56 -1.91
N ASP A 258 -3.73 -30.44 -2.63
CA ASP A 258 -3.55 -30.57 -4.10
C ASP A 258 -3.86 -29.28 -4.88
N TRP A 259 -4.58 -28.33 -4.29
CA TRP A 259 -4.90 -27.08 -4.95
C TRP A 259 -3.71 -26.15 -5.06
N LYS A 260 -2.70 -26.25 -4.18
CA LYS A 260 -1.46 -25.48 -4.32
C LYS A 260 -0.83 -25.71 -5.70
N GLY A 261 -0.63 -26.98 -6.10
CA GLY A 261 -0.05 -27.30 -7.41
C GLY A 261 -0.84 -26.68 -8.57
N LYS A 262 -2.17 -26.76 -8.51
CA LYS A 262 -3.06 -26.17 -9.53
C LYS A 262 -2.98 -24.64 -9.58
N LEU A 263 -2.77 -24.00 -8.44
CA LEU A 263 -2.61 -22.52 -8.35
C LEU A 263 -1.22 -22.06 -8.79
N LEU A 264 -0.19 -22.86 -8.60
CA LEU A 264 1.14 -22.60 -9.15
C LEU A 264 1.12 -22.64 -10.69
N GLU A 265 0.36 -23.56 -11.28
CA GLU A 265 0.18 -23.64 -12.73
C GLU A 265 -0.75 -22.53 -13.27
N ASN A 266 -1.83 -22.21 -12.55
CA ASN A 266 -2.80 -21.20 -12.95
C ASN A 266 -3.40 -20.46 -11.75
N PRO A 267 -2.84 -19.30 -11.37
CA PRO A 267 -3.32 -18.48 -10.24
C PRO A 267 -4.78 -18.03 -10.34
N HIS A 268 -5.33 -17.94 -11.56
CA HIS A 268 -6.73 -17.52 -11.75
C HIS A 268 -7.76 -18.49 -11.16
N ARG A 269 -7.36 -19.73 -10.82
CA ARG A 269 -8.23 -20.74 -10.22
C ARG A 269 -8.46 -20.57 -8.72
N VAL A 270 -8.09 -19.41 -8.15
CA VAL A 270 -8.18 -19.13 -6.71
C VAL A 270 -9.60 -19.30 -6.16
N MET A 271 -10.65 -18.96 -6.95
CA MET A 271 -12.04 -19.16 -6.55
C MET A 271 -12.39 -20.64 -6.45
N GLU A 272 -11.92 -21.47 -7.39
CA GLU A 272 -12.15 -22.93 -7.37
C GLU A 272 -11.50 -23.55 -6.11
N ALA A 273 -10.27 -23.12 -5.80
CA ALA A 273 -9.57 -23.56 -4.59
C ALA A 273 -10.36 -23.18 -3.31
N TYR A 274 -10.87 -21.94 -3.24
CA TYR A 274 -11.69 -21.49 -2.13
C TYR A 274 -12.96 -22.31 -1.97
N VAL A 275 -13.71 -22.54 -3.05
CA VAL A 275 -14.96 -23.33 -3.00
C VAL A 275 -14.69 -24.76 -2.55
N ALA A 276 -13.59 -25.38 -3.01
CA ALA A 276 -13.21 -26.72 -2.61
C ALA A 276 -12.97 -26.85 -1.09
N HIS A 277 -12.51 -25.78 -0.42
CA HIS A 277 -12.22 -25.79 1.02
C HIS A 277 -13.35 -25.20 1.88
N SER A 278 -14.30 -24.49 1.28
CA SER A 278 -15.44 -23.91 2.03
C SER A 278 -16.62 -24.88 2.20
N GLN A 279 -16.56 -26.05 1.57
CA GLN A 279 -17.60 -27.09 1.62
C GLN A 279 -17.27 -28.23 2.60
N THR A 280 -16.13 -28.14 3.26
CA THR A 280 -15.71 -29.06 4.34
C THR A 280 -15.85 -28.38 5.69
#